data_ef769bbf8487227f8bde975e4a8b1b62
#
_entry.id   ef769bbf8487227f8bde975e4a8b1b62
#
_cell.length_a   1.000
_cell.length_b   1.000
_cell.length_c   1.000
_cell.angle_alpha   90.00
_cell.angle_beta   90.00
_cell.angle_gamma   90.00
#
_symmetry.space_group_name_H-M   'P 1'
#
loop_
_entity.id
_entity.type
_entity.pdbx_description
1 polymer ?
#
loop_
_entity_poly.entity_id
_entity_poly.type
_entity_poly.pdbx_seq_one_letter_code
_entity_poly.pdbx_strand_id
1 'polypeptide(L)'
;GAKWLKTLLVAAFGLFFTVFSSPVLANEEGGKKGLDPAKVIMEHIQDAHDFHFFTLEKADGTEFHASIPLPVIIYSKTKGLVVFSSSAFHHGHASHQGYKLEENKIHSEDPAEVFFDLSITKNVVQMLIALTLLVVLLIGIANKYKKGQGVRSAPKGWQNAIEPVITFVRDEVAKPNLGGKYAKYLPYLLTVFFFILINNIFGLLPGSANVTGNIAFTAVLGLISFFVIMA
;
A
#
# COMPACT_ATOMS: atom_id res chain seq x y z
N GLY A 1 0.37 15.50 -35.38
CA GLY A 1 1.17 15.45 -34.16
C GLY A 1 0.79 14.34 -33.16
N ALA A 2 -0.42 13.76 -33.20
CA ALA A 2 -0.88 12.83 -32.15
C ALA A 2 -0.55 11.34 -32.41
N LYS A 3 -0.23 10.93 -33.63
CA LYS A 3 0.03 9.52 -33.95
C LYS A 3 1.39 9.04 -33.41
N TRP A 4 2.42 9.83 -33.60
CA TRP A 4 3.77 9.46 -33.14
C TRP A 4 3.89 9.43 -31.59
N LEU A 5 3.14 10.30 -30.87
CA LEU A 5 3.10 10.28 -29.41
C LEU A 5 2.48 8.98 -28.88
N LYS A 6 1.42 8.51 -29.52
CA LYS A 6 0.79 7.21 -29.20
C LYS A 6 1.75 6.04 -29.45
N THR A 7 2.46 6.08 -30.57
CA THR A 7 3.47 5.05 -30.90
C THR A 7 4.62 5.06 -29.91
N LEU A 8 5.08 6.25 -29.49
CA LEU A 8 6.14 6.41 -28.50
C LEU A 8 5.68 5.89 -27.11
N LEU A 9 4.44 6.18 -26.69
CA LEU A 9 3.88 5.66 -25.44
C LEU A 9 3.74 4.15 -25.47
N VAL A 10 3.27 3.55 -26.57
CA VAL A 10 3.19 2.09 -26.73
C VAL A 10 4.57 1.47 -26.73
N ALA A 11 5.54 2.07 -27.43
CA ALA A 11 6.91 1.59 -27.45
C ALA A 11 7.59 1.71 -26.08
N ALA A 12 7.40 2.82 -25.35
CA ALA A 12 7.91 3.01 -24.00
C ALA A 12 7.27 2.02 -23.00
N PHE A 13 5.97 1.77 -23.12
CA PHE A 13 5.26 0.77 -22.33
C PHE A 13 5.73 -0.65 -22.65
N GLY A 14 5.92 -0.97 -23.91
CA GLY A 14 6.49 -2.24 -24.36
C GLY A 14 7.91 -2.45 -23.86
N LEU A 15 8.75 -1.42 -23.92
CA LEU A 15 10.15 -1.45 -23.43
C LEU A 15 10.18 -1.58 -21.89
N PHE A 16 9.29 -0.91 -21.18
CA PHE A 16 9.12 -1.06 -19.75
C PHE A 16 8.76 -2.52 -19.41
N PHE A 17 7.79 -3.12 -20.10
CA PHE A 17 7.41 -4.52 -19.90
C PHE A 17 8.53 -5.50 -20.24
N THR A 18 9.31 -5.27 -21.30
CA THR A 18 10.44 -6.16 -21.66
C THR A 18 11.59 -6.08 -20.67
N VAL A 19 11.87 -4.90 -20.11
CA VAL A 19 12.90 -4.73 -19.06
C VAL A 19 12.47 -5.45 -17.77
N PHE A 20 11.18 -5.43 -17.41
CA PHE A 20 10.67 -6.13 -16.24
C PHE A 20 10.31 -7.60 -16.50
N SER A 21 10.19 -8.01 -17.76
CA SER A 21 9.96 -9.40 -18.18
C SER A 21 11.28 -10.10 -18.56
N SER A 22 12.42 -9.63 -18.05
CA SER A 22 13.65 -10.43 -18.17
C SER A 22 13.32 -11.83 -17.67
N PRO A 23 13.42 -12.89 -18.51
CA PRO A 23 13.17 -14.22 -18.05
C PRO A 23 14.14 -14.45 -16.90
N VAL A 24 13.62 -14.70 -15.71
CA VAL A 24 14.34 -15.43 -14.68
C VAL A 24 14.54 -16.81 -15.31
N LEU A 25 15.60 -16.95 -16.13
CA LEU A 25 16.07 -18.25 -16.55
C LEU A 25 16.44 -18.93 -15.24
N ALA A 26 15.58 -19.83 -14.81
CA ALA A 26 15.91 -20.82 -13.81
C ALA A 26 17.07 -21.65 -14.40
N ASN A 27 18.29 -21.19 -14.18
CA ASN A 27 19.48 -21.95 -14.44
C ASN A 27 19.66 -22.87 -13.24
N GLU A 28 19.07 -24.04 -13.31
CA GLU A 28 19.45 -25.18 -12.51
C GLU A 28 20.82 -25.67 -13.00
N GLU A 29 21.91 -24.95 -12.64
CA GLU A 29 23.24 -25.54 -12.57
C GLU A 29 24.20 -24.48 -12.03
N GLY A 30 24.66 -24.70 -10.81
CA GLY A 30 25.84 -24.02 -10.28
C GLY A 30 25.61 -22.98 -9.16
N GLY A 31 25.34 -23.46 -7.94
CA GLY A 31 25.99 -22.91 -6.71
C GLY A 31 25.83 -21.48 -6.27
N LYS A 32 24.97 -20.65 -6.88
CA LYS A 32 24.55 -19.38 -6.32
C LYS A 32 23.10 -19.52 -5.89
N LYS A 33 22.78 -19.20 -4.63
CA LYS A 33 21.39 -19.09 -4.15
C LYS A 33 20.62 -18.17 -5.09
N GLY A 34 19.94 -18.75 -6.07
CA GLY A 34 19.05 -18.01 -6.95
C GLY A 34 17.96 -17.33 -6.09
N LEU A 35 17.56 -16.13 -6.46
CA LEU A 35 16.38 -15.49 -5.89
C LEU A 35 15.22 -16.48 -5.98
N ASP A 36 14.70 -16.93 -4.83
CA ASP A 36 13.48 -17.73 -4.78
C ASP A 36 12.29 -16.80 -5.04
N PRO A 37 11.64 -16.88 -6.23
CA PRO A 37 10.54 -15.96 -6.56
C PRO A 37 9.36 -16.10 -5.59
N ALA A 38 9.12 -17.31 -5.05
CA ALA A 38 8.05 -17.52 -4.10
C ALA A 38 8.34 -16.80 -2.78
N LYS A 39 9.57 -16.84 -2.29
CA LYS A 39 9.99 -16.11 -1.09
C LYS A 39 9.86 -14.61 -1.28
N VAL A 40 10.33 -14.06 -2.41
CA VAL A 40 10.22 -12.63 -2.72
C VAL A 40 8.76 -12.19 -2.78
N ILE A 41 7.89 -12.96 -3.43
CA ILE A 41 6.45 -12.67 -3.48
C ILE A 41 5.84 -12.70 -2.08
N MET A 42 6.13 -13.72 -1.29
CA MET A 42 5.60 -13.87 0.07
C MET A 42 6.05 -12.71 0.98
N GLU A 43 7.30 -12.30 0.93
CA GLU A 43 7.80 -11.14 1.68
C GLU A 43 7.13 -9.82 1.26
N HIS A 44 6.71 -9.69 -0.01
CA HIS A 44 6.01 -8.51 -0.51
C HIS A 44 4.55 -8.43 -0.06
N ILE A 45 3.85 -9.57 0.04
CA ILE A 45 2.43 -9.61 0.41
C ILE A 45 2.19 -9.78 1.91
N GLN A 46 3.18 -10.26 2.66
CA GLN A 46 3.09 -10.34 4.11
C GLN A 46 3.22 -8.96 4.76
N ASP A 47 2.50 -8.79 5.87
CA ASP A 47 2.66 -7.61 6.70
C ASP A 47 3.94 -7.75 7.54
N ALA A 48 4.58 -6.63 7.87
CA ALA A 48 5.85 -6.61 8.56
C ALA A 48 5.90 -5.49 9.61
N HIS A 49 6.75 -5.67 10.63
CA HIS A 49 6.99 -4.69 11.69
C HIS A 49 8.13 -3.71 11.34
N ASP A 50 8.64 -3.76 10.12
CA ASP A 50 9.56 -2.80 9.54
C ASP A 50 9.13 -2.43 8.13
N PHE A 51 9.48 -1.23 7.69
CA PHE A 51 9.24 -0.78 6.32
C PHE A 51 10.53 -0.98 5.52
N HIS A 52 10.70 -2.17 4.97
CA HIS A 52 11.87 -2.56 4.20
C HIS A 52 11.73 -2.09 2.73
N PHE A 53 12.73 -1.38 2.22
CA PHE A 53 12.76 -0.89 0.84
C PHE A 53 13.58 -1.79 -0.07
N PHE A 54 14.82 -2.07 0.32
CA PHE A 54 15.75 -2.92 -0.45
C PHE A 54 16.90 -3.40 0.43
N THR A 55 17.50 -4.51 0.03
CA THR A 55 18.75 -5.02 0.59
C THR A 55 19.85 -4.89 -0.46
N LEU A 56 20.98 -4.34 -0.07
CA LEU A 56 22.20 -4.27 -0.88
C LEU A 56 23.26 -5.17 -0.25
N GLU A 57 23.74 -6.12 -1.02
CA GLU A 57 24.91 -6.91 -0.64
C GLU A 57 26.17 -6.10 -0.96
N LYS A 58 26.98 -5.81 0.06
CA LYS A 58 28.25 -5.13 -0.11
C LYS A 58 29.32 -6.10 -0.61
N ALA A 59 30.39 -5.54 -1.19
CA ALA A 59 31.51 -6.31 -1.69
C ALA A 59 32.27 -7.15 -0.63
N ASP A 60 32.04 -6.84 0.65
CA ASP A 60 32.58 -7.54 1.81
C ASP A 60 31.69 -8.70 2.29
N GLY A 61 30.58 -8.98 1.59
CA GLY A 61 29.61 -10.01 1.94
C GLY A 61 28.63 -9.60 3.06
N THR A 62 28.67 -8.35 3.52
CA THR A 62 27.69 -7.82 4.48
C THR A 62 26.47 -7.29 3.76
N GLU A 63 25.28 -7.54 4.31
CA GLU A 63 24.03 -7.03 3.79
C GLU A 63 23.70 -5.66 4.43
N PHE A 64 23.39 -4.69 3.58
CA PHE A 64 22.82 -3.41 4.01
C PHE A 64 21.32 -3.41 3.77
N HIS A 65 20.54 -3.43 4.86
CA HIS A 65 19.10 -3.35 4.80
C HIS A 65 18.63 -1.90 4.92
N ALA A 66 18.07 -1.36 3.84
CA ALA A 66 17.40 -0.05 3.89
C ALA A 66 15.98 -0.26 4.42
N SER A 67 15.81 -0.16 5.74
CA SER A 67 14.51 -0.30 6.40
C SER A 67 14.26 0.83 7.40
N ILE A 68 13.00 1.21 7.56
CA ILE A 68 12.54 2.11 8.62
C ILE A 68 11.88 1.24 9.69
N PRO A 69 12.43 1.19 10.92
CA PRO A 69 11.82 0.45 12.01
C PRO A 69 10.49 1.12 12.42
N LEU A 70 9.48 0.30 12.69
CA LEU A 70 8.17 0.75 13.08
C LEU A 70 7.92 0.55 14.58
N PRO A 71 7.02 1.33 15.19
CA PRO A 71 6.68 1.17 16.59
C PRO A 71 5.92 -0.14 16.83
N VAL A 72 6.45 -0.96 17.71
CA VAL A 72 5.82 -2.17 18.23
C VAL A 72 5.05 -1.81 19.48
N ILE A 73 3.76 -2.17 19.50
CA ILE A 73 2.84 -1.91 20.60
C ILE A 73 2.17 -3.24 20.96
N ILE A 74 2.48 -3.75 22.13
CA ILE A 74 1.95 -5.01 22.64
C ILE A 74 1.16 -4.75 23.92
N TYR A 75 -0.03 -5.31 24.02
CA TYR A 75 -0.79 -5.34 25.26
C TYR A 75 -0.85 -6.76 25.79
N SER A 76 -0.27 -6.97 26.96
CA SER A 76 -0.30 -8.25 27.67
C SER A 76 -1.06 -8.09 29.00
N LYS A 77 -1.79 -9.14 29.40
CA LYS A 77 -2.47 -9.15 30.70
C LYS A 77 -1.48 -9.18 31.89
N THR A 78 -0.30 -9.72 31.67
CA THR A 78 0.73 -9.89 32.70
C THR A 78 1.66 -8.70 32.80
N LYS A 79 2.10 -8.14 31.66
CA LYS A 79 3.09 -7.06 31.57
C LYS A 79 2.46 -5.68 31.31
N GLY A 80 1.13 -5.63 31.00
CA GLY A 80 0.47 -4.38 30.60
C GLY A 80 0.83 -3.94 29.17
N LEU A 81 0.87 -2.63 28.97
CA LEU A 81 1.24 -2.03 27.67
C LEU A 81 2.76 -1.92 27.54
N VAL A 82 3.30 -2.53 26.50
CA VAL A 82 4.72 -2.52 26.16
C VAL A 82 4.88 -1.83 24.81
N VAL A 83 5.75 -0.81 24.72
CA VAL A 83 5.99 -0.04 23.50
C VAL A 83 7.48 0.11 23.27
N PHE A 84 7.95 -0.27 22.08
CA PHE A 84 9.35 -0.12 21.66
C PHE A 84 9.47 -0.08 20.13
N SER A 85 10.67 0.15 19.63
CA SER A 85 10.93 0.12 18.17
C SER A 85 11.23 -1.30 17.69
N SER A 86 10.76 -1.68 16.51
CA SER A 86 11.08 -2.97 15.90
C SER A 86 12.58 -3.19 15.68
N SER A 87 13.38 -2.12 15.67
CA SER A 87 14.84 -2.22 15.61
C SER A 87 15.44 -3.02 16.78
N ALA A 88 14.73 -3.12 17.92
CA ALA A 88 15.16 -3.90 19.08
C ALA A 88 15.21 -5.41 18.80
N PHE A 89 14.50 -5.89 17.78
CA PHE A 89 14.56 -7.28 17.34
C PHE A 89 15.76 -7.61 16.44
N HIS A 90 16.56 -6.61 16.04
CA HIS A 90 17.71 -6.81 15.14
C HIS A 90 17.37 -7.71 13.93
N HIS A 91 16.28 -7.39 13.22
CA HIS A 91 15.76 -8.20 12.10
C HIS A 91 15.40 -9.65 12.46
N GLY A 92 14.94 -9.91 13.69
CA GLY A 92 14.56 -11.23 14.17
C GLY A 92 15.68 -12.04 14.84
N HIS A 93 16.89 -11.45 14.96
CA HIS A 93 18.04 -12.13 15.60
C HIS A 93 18.10 -11.92 17.12
N ALA A 94 17.29 -11.01 17.68
CA ALA A 94 17.26 -10.74 19.11
C ALA A 94 15.85 -10.75 19.66
N SER A 95 15.72 -11.16 20.91
CA SER A 95 14.49 -10.95 21.69
C SER A 95 14.56 -9.64 22.48
N HIS A 96 13.40 -9.01 22.72
CA HIS A 96 13.29 -7.81 23.50
C HIS A 96 12.08 -7.90 24.44
N GLN A 97 12.30 -7.66 25.73
CA GLN A 97 11.27 -7.70 26.80
C GLN A 97 10.45 -9.00 26.84
N GLY A 98 11.05 -10.13 26.42
CA GLY A 98 10.40 -11.45 26.39
C GLY A 98 9.54 -11.68 25.15
N TYR A 99 9.74 -10.89 24.10
CA TYR A 99 9.15 -11.08 22.79
C TYR A 99 10.22 -11.23 21.73
N LYS A 100 9.92 -12.01 20.70
CA LYS A 100 10.78 -12.25 19.53
C LYS A 100 9.99 -12.09 18.25
N LEU A 101 10.66 -11.74 17.17
CA LEU A 101 10.08 -11.63 15.84
C LEU A 101 10.48 -12.84 15.02
N GLU A 102 9.50 -13.68 14.65
CA GLU A 102 9.68 -14.84 13.78
C GLU A 102 8.72 -14.77 12.61
N GLU A 103 9.18 -14.92 11.41
CA GLU A 103 8.36 -14.86 10.17
C GLU A 103 7.44 -13.63 10.12
N ASN A 104 7.95 -12.45 10.48
CA ASN A 104 7.23 -11.18 10.58
C ASN A 104 6.11 -11.15 11.65
N LYS A 105 6.00 -12.14 12.51
CA LYS A 105 5.03 -12.18 13.63
C LYS A 105 5.75 -12.10 14.97
N ILE A 106 5.11 -11.43 15.91
CA ILE A 106 5.61 -11.35 17.28
C ILE A 106 5.17 -12.60 18.03
N HIS A 107 6.12 -13.24 18.69
CA HIS A 107 5.91 -14.38 19.57
C HIS A 107 6.40 -14.03 20.98
N SER A 108 5.68 -14.50 22.01
CA SER A 108 6.19 -14.43 23.38
C SER A 108 7.16 -15.59 23.63
N GLU A 109 8.23 -15.34 24.39
CA GLU A 109 9.12 -16.39 24.90
C GLU A 109 8.43 -17.27 25.93
N ASP A 110 7.41 -16.74 26.63
CA ASP A 110 6.56 -17.51 27.53
C ASP A 110 5.32 -18.05 26.76
N PRO A 111 5.21 -19.37 26.54
CA PRO A 111 4.08 -19.94 25.83
C PRO A 111 2.73 -19.77 26.53
N ALA A 112 2.73 -19.46 27.84
CA ALA A 112 1.51 -19.23 28.62
C ALA A 112 1.05 -17.77 28.53
N GLU A 113 1.85 -16.87 27.98
CA GLU A 113 1.51 -15.45 27.91
C GLU A 113 0.52 -15.17 26.77
N VAL A 114 -0.65 -14.63 27.14
CA VAL A 114 -1.65 -14.14 26.18
C VAL A 114 -1.44 -12.65 25.98
N PHE A 115 -1.15 -12.25 24.76
CA PHE A 115 -0.95 -10.85 24.38
C PHE A 115 -1.71 -10.50 23.11
N PHE A 116 -1.92 -9.21 22.89
CA PHE A 116 -2.49 -8.64 21.68
C PHE A 116 -1.41 -7.76 21.01
N ASP A 117 -1.14 -8.05 19.77
CA ASP A 117 -0.28 -7.21 18.93
C ASP A 117 -1.11 -6.07 18.32
N LEU A 118 -0.81 -4.85 18.74
CA LEU A 118 -1.43 -3.61 18.28
C LEU A 118 -0.41 -2.75 17.51
N SER A 119 0.68 -3.34 17.07
CA SER A 119 1.79 -2.66 16.41
C SER A 119 1.36 -1.93 15.15
N ILE A 120 2.07 -0.85 14.86
CA ILE A 120 1.93 -0.15 13.59
C ILE A 120 2.78 -0.89 12.57
N THR A 121 2.13 -1.69 11.75
CA THR A 121 2.76 -2.49 10.71
C THR A 121 2.96 -1.71 9.41
N LYS A 122 3.70 -2.29 8.48
CA LYS A 122 3.94 -1.77 7.13
C LYS A 122 2.63 -1.44 6.40
N ASN A 123 1.64 -2.33 6.46
CA ASN A 123 0.32 -2.12 5.84
C ASN A 123 -0.41 -0.92 6.47
N VAL A 124 -0.36 -0.77 7.80
CA VAL A 124 -1.00 0.35 8.51
C VAL A 124 -0.34 1.68 8.11
N VAL A 125 0.98 1.74 8.07
CA VAL A 125 1.71 2.96 7.64
C VAL A 125 1.31 3.34 6.22
N GLN A 126 1.33 2.40 5.29
CA GLN A 126 0.96 2.68 3.90
C GLN A 126 -0.49 3.13 3.77
N MET A 127 -1.41 2.50 4.51
CA MET A 127 -2.81 2.93 4.57
C MET A 127 -2.95 4.37 5.05
N LEU A 128 -2.22 4.77 6.11
CA LEU A 128 -2.22 6.14 6.62
C LEU A 128 -1.66 7.14 5.61
N ILE A 129 -0.58 6.77 4.90
CA ILE A 129 -0.02 7.58 3.81
C ILE A 129 -1.05 7.75 2.69
N ALA A 130 -1.69 6.66 2.26
CA ALA A 130 -2.71 6.68 1.22
C ALA A 130 -3.92 7.57 1.61
N LEU A 131 -4.41 7.46 2.85
CA LEU A 131 -5.49 8.30 3.38
C LEU A 131 -5.08 9.78 3.44
N THR A 132 -3.88 10.06 3.91
CA THR A 132 -3.37 11.45 3.98
C THR A 132 -3.27 12.04 2.57
N LEU A 133 -2.71 11.29 1.62
CA LEU A 133 -2.61 11.71 0.22
C LEU A 133 -4.00 11.93 -0.39
N LEU A 134 -4.96 11.05 -0.14
CA LEU A 134 -6.34 11.17 -0.58
C LEU A 134 -6.97 12.46 -0.07
N VAL A 135 -6.87 12.75 1.23
CA VAL A 135 -7.44 13.94 1.86
C VAL A 135 -6.82 15.21 1.28
N VAL A 136 -5.49 15.26 1.19
CA VAL A 136 -4.74 16.41 0.63
C VAL A 136 -5.13 16.64 -0.84
N LEU A 137 -5.22 15.58 -1.64
CA LEU A 137 -5.57 15.64 -3.05
C LEU A 137 -7.01 16.15 -3.24
N LEU A 138 -7.98 15.54 -2.56
CA LEU A 138 -9.39 15.91 -2.74
C LEU A 138 -9.70 17.29 -2.19
N ILE A 139 -9.18 17.67 -1.02
CA ILE A 139 -9.32 19.01 -0.46
C ILE A 139 -8.64 20.05 -1.36
N GLY A 140 -7.44 19.74 -1.85
CA GLY A 140 -6.72 20.61 -2.79
C GLY A 140 -7.52 20.90 -4.05
N ILE A 141 -8.15 19.89 -4.63
CA ILE A 141 -9.02 20.02 -5.81
C ILE A 141 -10.29 20.80 -5.46
N ALA A 142 -10.96 20.48 -4.35
CA ALA A 142 -12.17 21.16 -3.89
C ALA A 142 -11.92 22.67 -3.69
N ASN A 143 -10.77 23.03 -3.13
CA ASN A 143 -10.39 24.43 -2.95
C ASN A 143 -10.16 25.17 -4.29
N LYS A 144 -9.64 24.47 -5.31
CA LYS A 144 -9.52 25.06 -6.66
C LYS A 144 -10.88 25.32 -7.30
N TYR A 145 -11.83 24.40 -7.15
CA TYR A 145 -13.20 24.61 -7.62
C TYR A 145 -13.89 25.79 -6.90
N LYS A 146 -13.71 25.91 -5.58
CA LYS A 146 -14.22 27.08 -4.82
C LYS A 146 -13.67 28.41 -5.33
N LYS A 147 -12.42 28.43 -5.83
CA LYS A 147 -11.80 29.61 -6.46
C LYS A 147 -12.21 29.84 -7.92
N GLY A 148 -13.11 29.00 -8.47
CA GLY A 148 -13.61 29.11 -9.84
C GLY A 148 -12.74 28.45 -10.91
N GLN A 149 -11.65 27.80 -10.54
CA GLN A 149 -10.83 27.00 -11.47
C GLN A 149 -11.58 25.70 -11.82
N GLY A 150 -11.71 25.40 -13.10
CA GLY A 150 -12.52 24.27 -13.58
C GLY A 150 -14.00 24.60 -13.79
N VAL A 151 -14.48 25.78 -13.31
CA VAL A 151 -15.85 26.27 -13.52
C VAL A 151 -15.86 27.50 -14.44
N ARG A 152 -14.99 28.48 -14.17
CA ARG A 152 -14.86 29.74 -14.95
C ARG A 152 -13.66 29.74 -15.87
N SER A 153 -12.71 28.86 -15.64
CA SER A 153 -11.50 28.66 -16.45
C SER A 153 -11.19 27.17 -16.56
N ALA A 154 -10.46 26.77 -17.60
CA ALA A 154 -10.05 25.38 -17.77
C ALA A 154 -9.21 24.88 -16.59
N PRO A 155 -9.41 23.63 -16.13
CA PRO A 155 -8.62 23.03 -15.06
C PRO A 155 -7.15 22.91 -15.47
N LYS A 156 -6.23 23.07 -14.52
CA LYS A 156 -4.80 23.03 -14.76
C LYS A 156 -4.07 22.11 -13.77
N GLY A 157 -2.97 21.49 -14.23
CA GLY A 157 -2.12 20.62 -13.40
C GLY A 157 -2.88 19.39 -12.89
N TRP A 158 -2.69 19.04 -11.64
CA TRP A 158 -3.31 17.86 -11.01
C TRP A 158 -4.83 17.85 -11.07
N GLN A 159 -5.50 19.01 -11.03
CA GLN A 159 -6.93 19.09 -11.21
C GLN A 159 -7.35 18.52 -12.57
N ASN A 160 -6.65 18.88 -13.64
CA ASN A 160 -6.94 18.40 -15.00
C ASN A 160 -6.70 16.88 -15.13
N ALA A 161 -5.77 16.29 -14.36
CA ALA A 161 -5.52 14.85 -14.36
C ALA A 161 -6.61 14.06 -13.59
N ILE A 162 -7.10 14.63 -12.49
CA ILE A 162 -8.04 13.94 -11.60
C ILE A 162 -9.49 14.16 -12.00
N GLU A 163 -9.84 15.29 -12.62
CA GLU A 163 -11.21 15.63 -13.02
C GLU A 163 -11.86 14.60 -13.96
N PRO A 164 -11.18 14.03 -14.98
CA PRO A 164 -11.74 12.97 -15.80
C PRO A 164 -12.10 11.72 -14.99
N VAL A 165 -11.33 11.41 -13.96
CA VAL A 165 -11.58 10.26 -13.09
C VAL A 165 -12.80 10.52 -12.19
N ILE A 166 -12.93 11.73 -11.63
CA ILE A 166 -14.10 12.14 -10.84
C ILE A 166 -15.37 12.09 -11.71
N THR A 167 -15.30 12.66 -12.93
CA THR A 167 -16.44 12.66 -13.85
C THR A 167 -16.79 11.25 -14.30
N PHE A 168 -15.84 10.38 -14.55
CA PHE A 168 -16.07 8.97 -14.83
C PHE A 168 -16.83 8.29 -13.70
N VAL A 169 -16.36 8.39 -12.46
CA VAL A 169 -17.07 7.77 -11.31
C VAL A 169 -18.47 8.36 -11.13
N ARG A 170 -18.64 9.66 -11.35
CA ARG A 170 -19.94 10.32 -11.25
C ARG A 170 -20.90 9.91 -12.35
N ASP A 171 -20.46 9.97 -13.61
CA ASP A 171 -21.34 9.90 -14.78
C ASP A 171 -21.53 8.47 -15.29
N GLU A 172 -20.48 7.63 -15.25
CA GLU A 172 -20.52 6.26 -15.73
C GLU A 172 -20.82 5.23 -14.63
N VAL A 173 -20.59 5.58 -13.35
CA VAL A 173 -20.81 4.66 -12.23
C VAL A 173 -21.99 5.12 -11.36
N ALA A 174 -21.91 6.30 -10.77
CA ALA A 174 -22.88 6.72 -9.76
C ALA A 174 -24.26 7.02 -10.34
N LYS A 175 -24.33 7.87 -11.37
CA LYS A 175 -25.62 8.29 -11.97
C LYS A 175 -26.42 7.12 -12.57
N PRO A 176 -25.85 6.22 -13.38
CA PRO A 176 -26.62 5.12 -13.98
C PRO A 176 -27.18 4.16 -12.92
N ASN A 177 -26.43 3.92 -11.84
CA ASN A 177 -26.80 2.93 -10.82
C ASN A 177 -27.68 3.48 -9.70
N LEU A 178 -27.51 4.77 -9.34
CA LEU A 178 -28.20 5.38 -8.19
C LEU A 178 -29.29 6.41 -8.58
N GLY A 179 -29.38 6.75 -9.85
CA GLY A 179 -30.37 7.72 -10.36
C GLY A 179 -30.30 9.05 -9.59
N GLY A 180 -31.44 9.57 -9.15
CA GLY A 180 -31.50 10.85 -8.44
C GLY A 180 -30.78 10.89 -7.07
N LYS A 181 -30.44 9.72 -6.51
CA LYS A 181 -29.76 9.63 -5.21
C LYS A 181 -28.23 9.70 -5.32
N TYR A 182 -27.67 9.70 -6.54
CA TYR A 182 -26.23 9.63 -6.75
C TYR A 182 -25.42 10.68 -5.98
N ALA A 183 -25.96 11.91 -5.88
CA ALA A 183 -25.25 13.02 -5.23
C ALA A 183 -24.99 12.76 -3.73
N LYS A 184 -25.90 12.05 -3.05
CA LYS A 184 -25.74 11.68 -1.63
C LYS A 184 -24.58 10.70 -1.43
N TYR A 185 -24.44 9.71 -2.32
CA TYR A 185 -23.46 8.63 -2.19
C TYR A 185 -22.14 8.89 -2.94
N LEU A 186 -22.10 9.88 -3.82
CA LEU A 186 -20.90 10.21 -4.62
C LEU A 186 -19.65 10.47 -3.77
N PRO A 187 -19.69 11.20 -2.65
CA PRO A 187 -18.51 11.41 -1.80
C PRO A 187 -17.93 10.08 -1.28
N TYR A 188 -18.79 9.16 -0.85
CA TYR A 188 -18.38 7.83 -0.39
C TYR A 188 -17.75 7.03 -1.54
N LEU A 189 -18.40 6.97 -2.70
CA LEU A 189 -17.88 6.25 -3.87
C LEU A 189 -16.53 6.79 -4.32
N LEU A 190 -16.35 8.11 -4.36
CA LEU A 190 -15.06 8.74 -4.69
C LEU A 190 -13.99 8.40 -3.64
N THR A 191 -14.34 8.42 -2.35
CA THR A 191 -13.39 8.07 -1.28
C THR A 191 -12.89 6.63 -1.43
N VAL A 192 -13.80 5.66 -1.59
CA VAL A 192 -13.44 4.26 -1.75
C VAL A 192 -12.65 4.04 -3.05
N PHE A 193 -13.11 4.62 -4.15
CA PHE A 193 -12.45 4.49 -5.44
C PHE A 193 -11.00 5.02 -5.39
N PHE A 194 -10.81 6.25 -4.95
CA PHE A 194 -9.47 6.85 -4.89
C PHE A 194 -8.58 6.17 -3.84
N PHE A 195 -9.14 5.73 -2.73
CA PHE A 195 -8.39 4.97 -1.73
C PHE A 195 -7.82 3.68 -2.32
N ILE A 196 -8.66 2.90 -3.02
CA ILE A 196 -8.22 1.66 -3.70
C ILE A 196 -7.22 1.99 -4.81
N LEU A 197 -7.49 3.01 -5.63
CA LEU A 197 -6.61 3.42 -6.72
C LEU A 197 -5.21 3.81 -6.20
N ILE A 198 -5.13 4.63 -5.15
CA ILE A 198 -3.86 5.07 -4.57
C ILE A 198 -3.07 3.87 -4.01
N ASN A 199 -3.75 2.96 -3.28
CA ASN A 199 -3.09 1.76 -2.76
C ASN A 199 -2.62 0.82 -3.87
N ASN A 200 -3.36 0.68 -4.96
CA ASN A 200 -2.94 -0.11 -6.11
C ASN A 200 -1.73 0.51 -6.82
N ILE A 201 -1.70 1.85 -6.94
CA ILE A 201 -0.52 2.55 -7.50
C ILE A 201 0.69 2.33 -6.58
N PHE A 202 0.53 2.42 -5.26
CA PHE A 202 1.60 2.11 -4.33
C PHE A 202 2.07 0.67 -4.45
N GLY A 203 1.16 -0.29 -4.62
CA GLY A 203 1.50 -1.70 -4.84
C GLY A 203 2.36 -1.98 -6.08
N LEU A 204 2.46 -1.04 -7.02
CA LEU A 204 3.38 -1.13 -8.17
C LEU A 204 4.81 -0.71 -7.81
N LEU A 205 5.01 -0.04 -6.68
CA LEU A 205 6.34 0.40 -6.26
C LEU A 205 7.06 -0.72 -5.50
N PRO A 206 8.31 -1.04 -5.87
CA PRO A 206 9.08 -2.03 -5.12
C PRO A 206 9.28 -1.56 -3.67
N GLY A 207 9.20 -2.48 -2.72
CA GLY A 207 9.32 -2.17 -1.30
C GLY A 207 8.04 -1.64 -0.64
N SER A 208 6.98 -1.31 -1.38
CA SER A 208 5.69 -0.92 -0.80
C SER A 208 4.91 -2.11 -0.25
N ALA A 209 3.88 -1.83 0.55
CA ALA A 209 2.96 -2.84 1.03
C ALA A 209 1.81 -3.06 0.03
N ASN A 210 1.26 -4.27 -0.01
CA ASN A 210 0.06 -4.56 -0.78
C ASN A 210 -1.17 -4.59 0.14
N VAL A 211 -1.61 -3.40 0.58
CA VAL A 211 -2.72 -3.25 1.54
C VAL A 211 -4.01 -3.89 1.02
N THR A 212 -4.33 -3.67 -0.25
CA THR A 212 -5.55 -4.21 -0.87
C THR A 212 -5.47 -5.70 -1.18
N GLY A 213 -4.27 -6.28 -1.19
CA GLY A 213 -4.05 -7.72 -1.30
C GLY A 213 -4.28 -8.47 0.02
N ASN A 214 -4.37 -7.76 1.13
CA ASN A 214 -4.68 -8.36 2.43
C ASN A 214 -6.18 -8.67 2.53
N ILE A 215 -6.50 -9.96 2.67
CA ILE A 215 -7.88 -10.48 2.72
C ILE A 215 -8.67 -9.88 3.89
N ALA A 216 -8.06 -9.74 5.08
CA ALA A 216 -8.74 -9.18 6.24
C ALA A 216 -9.13 -7.72 6.01
N PHE A 217 -8.23 -6.94 5.42
CA PHE A 217 -8.49 -5.54 5.08
C PHE A 217 -9.62 -5.41 4.04
N THR A 218 -9.56 -6.20 2.96
CA THR A 218 -10.57 -6.17 1.89
C THR A 218 -11.93 -6.63 2.40
N ALA A 219 -11.98 -7.62 3.30
CA ALA A 219 -13.21 -8.07 3.95
C ALA A 219 -13.85 -6.97 4.81
N VAL A 220 -13.06 -6.24 5.60
CA VAL A 220 -13.56 -5.09 6.39
C VAL A 220 -14.11 -4.00 5.48
N LEU A 221 -13.39 -3.65 4.42
CA LEU A 221 -13.87 -2.66 3.44
C LEU A 221 -15.17 -3.09 2.75
N GLY A 222 -15.28 -4.39 2.42
CA GLY A 222 -16.49 -4.99 1.89
C GLY A 222 -17.67 -4.94 2.88
N LEU A 223 -17.44 -5.23 4.15
CA LEU A 223 -18.45 -5.12 5.20
C LEU A 223 -18.93 -3.67 5.39
N ILE A 224 -18.04 -2.70 5.42
CA ILE A 224 -18.41 -1.27 5.49
C ILE A 224 -19.28 -0.92 4.27
N SER A 225 -18.89 -1.33 3.06
CA SER A 225 -19.68 -1.08 1.85
C SER A 225 -21.06 -1.73 1.92
N PHE A 226 -21.12 -2.96 2.43
CA PHE A 226 -22.40 -3.67 2.63
C PHE A 226 -23.34 -2.87 3.56
N PHE A 227 -22.86 -2.41 4.71
CA PHE A 227 -23.68 -1.60 5.61
C PHE A 227 -24.13 -0.28 5.01
N VAL A 228 -23.27 0.37 4.23
CA VAL A 228 -23.63 1.63 3.53
C VAL A 228 -24.71 1.39 2.48
N ILE A 229 -24.70 0.24 1.79
CA ILE A 229 -25.73 -0.11 0.80
C ILE A 229 -27.07 -0.44 1.47
N MET A 230 -27.02 -1.04 2.66
CA MET A 230 -28.24 -1.43 3.41
C MET A 230 -28.92 -0.24 4.12
N ALA A 231 -28.20 0.87 4.34
CA ALA A 231 -28.73 2.10 5.00
C ALA A 231 -29.39 3.06 4.01
#